data_67a432c58ae951dac24efb7931ea4a2c
#
_entry.id   67a432c58ae951dac24efb7931ea4a2c
#
_cell.length_a   1.000
_cell.length_b   1.000
_cell.length_c   1.000
_cell.angle_alpha   90.00
_cell.angle_beta   90.00
_cell.angle_gamma   90.00
#
_symmetry.space_group_name_H-M   'P 1'
#
loop_
_entity.id
_entity.type
_entity.pdbx_description
1 polymer ?
#
loop_
_entity_poly.entity_id
_entity_poly.type
_entity_poly.pdbx_seq_one_letter_code
_entity_poly.pdbx_strand_id
1 'polypeptide(L)' 'FGLSAIREGQRCMLRADMLAAYYKHREEKTIRQYEYENFLYEYKAYKALRGNSFIERIAREVAEWEIVT' A
#
# COMPACT_ATOMS: atom_id res chain seq x y z
N PHE A 1 -5.88 -24.47 8.50
CA PHE A 1 -6.39 -23.24 9.07
C PHE A 1 -5.28 -22.26 9.40
N GLY A 2 -4.08 -22.76 9.62
CA GLY A 2 -2.96 -21.89 9.90
C GLY A 2 -2.58 -20.97 8.74
N LEU A 3 -2.47 -21.52 7.53
CA LEU A 3 -2.02 -20.72 6.38
C LEU A 3 -3.01 -19.63 6.01
N SER A 4 -4.30 -19.91 6.10
CA SER A 4 -5.31 -18.89 5.79
C SER A 4 -5.26 -17.75 6.78
N ALA A 5 -5.10 -18.06 8.07
CA ALA A 5 -5.01 -17.03 9.10
C ALA A 5 -3.75 -16.18 8.92
N ILE A 6 -2.63 -16.82 8.58
CA ILE A 6 -1.37 -16.10 8.35
C ILE A 6 -1.49 -15.18 7.15
N ARG A 7 -2.05 -15.65 6.05
CA ARG A 7 -2.23 -14.81 4.85
C ARG A 7 -3.12 -13.63 5.13
N GLU A 8 -4.20 -13.85 5.86
CA GLU A 8 -5.11 -12.77 6.20
C GLU A 8 -4.45 -11.74 7.09
N GLY A 9 -3.67 -12.19 8.07
CA GLY A 9 -2.91 -11.29 8.91
C GLY A 9 -1.92 -10.47 8.11
N GLN A 10 -1.23 -11.08 7.17
CA GLN A 10 -0.29 -10.37 6.30
C GLN A 10 -0.99 -9.35 5.43
N ARG A 11 -2.15 -9.70 4.86
CA ARG A 11 -2.93 -8.75 4.08
C ARG A 11 -3.33 -7.55 4.91
N CYS A 12 -3.77 -7.78 6.13
CA CYS A 12 -4.20 -6.70 7.01
C CYS A 12 -3.05 -5.77 7.36
N MET A 13 -1.86 -6.33 7.61
CA MET A 13 -0.70 -5.52 7.94
C MET A 13 -0.24 -4.68 6.74
N LEU A 14 -0.20 -5.29 5.56
CA LEU A 14 0.18 -4.57 4.35
C LEU A 14 -0.82 -3.46 4.04
N ARG A 15 -2.10 -3.77 4.19
CA ARG A 15 -3.14 -2.79 3.96
C ARG A 15 -3.02 -1.62 4.94
N ALA A 16 -2.78 -1.90 6.20
CA ALA A 16 -2.63 -0.86 7.21
C ALA A 16 -1.43 0.04 6.91
N ASP A 17 -0.31 -0.55 6.50
CA ASP A 17 0.89 0.22 6.17
C ASP A 17 0.64 1.12 4.95
N MET A 18 0.01 0.57 3.92
CA MET A 18 -0.28 1.35 2.72
C MET A 18 -1.24 2.49 3.01
N LEU A 19 -2.27 2.23 3.82
CA LEU A 19 -3.22 3.28 4.20
C LEU A 19 -2.56 4.33 5.06
N ALA A 20 -1.65 3.95 5.95
CA ALA A 20 -0.94 4.90 6.78
C ALA A 20 -0.11 5.86 5.91
N ALA A 21 0.60 5.32 4.92
CA ALA A 21 1.37 6.15 4.00
C ALA A 21 0.47 7.07 3.19
N TYR A 22 -0.65 6.54 2.73
CA TYR A 22 -1.61 7.30 1.95
C TYR A 22 -2.16 8.48 2.75
N TYR A 23 -2.66 8.23 3.95
CA TYR A 23 -3.25 9.29 4.75
C TYR A 23 -2.23 10.29 5.27
N LYS A 24 -0.98 9.86 5.43
CA LYS A 24 0.09 10.75 5.85
C LYS A 24 0.38 11.83 4.81
N HIS A 25 0.29 11.47 3.53
CA HIS A 25 0.74 12.34 2.45
C HIS A 25 -0.37 12.85 1.53
N ARG A 26 -1.60 12.42 1.73
CA ARG A 26 -2.65 12.68 0.74
C ARG A 26 -2.99 14.16 0.57
N GLU A 27 -2.82 14.96 1.61
CA GLU A 27 -3.18 16.38 1.50
C GLU A 27 -2.16 17.15 0.67
N GLU A 28 -0.91 16.81 0.82
CA GLU A 28 0.16 17.47 0.07
C GLU A 28 0.36 16.84 -1.30
N LYS A 29 -0.12 15.62 -1.49
CA LYS A 29 0.01 14.84 -2.72
C LYS A 29 1.46 14.68 -3.14
N THR A 30 2.33 14.50 -2.15
CA THR A 30 3.75 14.24 -2.37
C THR A 30 4.15 13.01 -1.56
N ILE A 31 5.16 12.32 -2.02
CA ILE A 31 5.68 11.15 -1.31
C ILE A 31 7.17 11.05 -1.58
N ARG A 32 7.93 10.63 -0.59
CA ARG A 32 9.35 10.45 -0.77
C ARG A 32 9.62 9.20 -1.59
N GLN A 33 10.71 9.21 -2.32
CA GLN A 33 11.01 8.10 -3.22
C GLN A 33 11.09 6.77 -2.48
N TYR A 34 11.75 6.72 -1.32
CA TYR A 34 11.86 5.46 -0.60
C TYR A 34 10.51 4.97 -0.08
N GLU A 35 9.63 5.89 0.30
CA GLU A 35 8.29 5.52 0.74
C GLU A 35 7.45 4.99 -0.42
N TYR A 36 7.61 5.59 -1.58
CA TYR A 36 6.90 5.13 -2.76
C TYR A 36 7.37 3.73 -3.17
N GLU A 37 8.67 3.49 -3.12
CA GLU A 37 9.19 2.16 -3.43
C GLU A 37 8.67 1.12 -2.44
N ASN A 38 8.66 1.46 -1.15
CA ASN A 38 8.07 0.57 -0.16
C ASN A 38 6.60 0.30 -0.44
N PHE A 39 5.86 1.35 -0.79
CA PHE A 39 4.46 1.22 -1.13
C PHE A 39 4.26 0.25 -2.30
N LEU A 40 5.09 0.35 -3.32
CA LEU A 40 4.99 -0.54 -4.48
C LEU A 40 5.29 -1.99 -4.10
N TYR A 41 6.29 -2.21 -3.26
CA TYR A 41 6.59 -3.57 -2.80
C TYR A 41 5.42 -4.14 -2.00
N GLU A 42 4.86 -3.34 -1.11
CA GLU A 42 3.72 -3.77 -0.31
C GLU A 42 2.50 -4.03 -1.18
N TYR A 43 2.27 -3.18 -2.16
CA TYR A 43 1.14 -3.35 -3.07
C TYR A 43 1.28 -4.65 -3.88
N LYS A 44 2.48 -4.93 -4.37
CA LYS A 44 2.73 -6.15 -5.10
C LYS A 44 2.46 -7.38 -4.25
N ALA A 45 2.94 -7.37 -3.01
CA ALA A 45 2.69 -8.46 -2.08
C ALA A 45 1.22 -8.59 -1.75
N TYR A 46 0.53 -7.46 -1.56
CA TYR A 46 -0.88 -7.44 -1.24
C TYR A 46 -1.72 -8.06 -2.38
N LYS A 47 -1.38 -7.74 -3.61
CA LYS A 47 -2.07 -8.33 -4.76
C LYS A 47 -1.81 -9.83 -4.85
N ALA A 48 -0.58 -10.26 -4.56
CA ALA A 48 -0.24 -11.68 -4.57
C ALA A 48 -1.04 -12.44 -3.51
N LEU A 49 -1.42 -11.76 -2.43
CA LEU A 49 -2.25 -12.34 -1.38
C LEU A 49 -3.74 -12.15 -1.64
N ARG A 50 -4.09 -11.73 -2.84
CA ARG A 50 -5.47 -11.53 -3.28
C ARG A 50 -6.20 -10.43 -2.49
N GLY A 51 -5.51 -9.30 -2.34
CA GLY A 51 -6.12 -8.13 -1.71
C GLY A 51 -7.23 -7.53 -2.58
N ASN A 52 -8.03 -6.65 -1.98
CA ASN A 52 -9.22 -6.14 -2.65
C ASN A 52 -8.93 -4.89 -3.49
N SER A 53 -9.95 -4.46 -4.24
CA SER A 53 -9.81 -3.37 -5.20
C SER A 53 -9.74 -1.98 -4.55
N PHE A 54 -10.09 -1.85 -3.28
CA PHE A 54 -9.98 -0.57 -2.60
C PHE A 54 -8.55 -0.06 -2.59
N ILE A 55 -7.60 -0.93 -2.26
CA ILE A 55 -6.19 -0.57 -2.25
C ILE A 55 -5.68 -0.29 -3.67
N GLU A 56 -6.25 -0.94 -4.68
CA GLU A 56 -5.90 -0.67 -6.06
C GLU A 56 -6.19 0.79 -6.43
N ARG A 57 -7.32 1.31 -5.98
CA ARG A 57 -7.65 2.72 -6.21
C ARG A 57 -6.70 3.65 -5.48
N ILE A 58 -6.34 3.30 -4.25
CA ILE A 58 -5.35 4.05 -3.47
C ILE A 58 -4.01 4.06 -4.20
N ALA A 59 -3.57 2.92 -4.70
CA ALA A 59 -2.29 2.80 -5.41
C ALA A 59 -2.28 3.67 -6.67
N ARG A 60 -3.39 3.73 -7.39
CA ARG A 60 -3.47 4.58 -8.58
C ARG A 60 -3.36 6.05 -8.24
N GLU A 61 -3.96 6.46 -7.16
CA GLU A 61 -3.87 7.84 -6.72
C GLU A 61 -2.44 8.19 -6.29
N VAL A 62 -1.81 7.32 -5.52
CA VAL A 62 -0.44 7.54 -5.06
C VAL A 62 0.52 7.64 -6.25
N ALA A 63 0.28 6.86 -7.30
CA ALA A 63 1.13 6.88 -8.48
C ALA A 63 1.12 8.23 -9.19
N GLU A 64 0.09 9.06 -8.95
CA GLU A 64 -0.01 10.37 -9.56
C GLU A 64 0.61 11.48 -8.69
N TRP A 65 1.03 11.15 -7.48
CA TRP A 65 1.63 12.13 -6.59
C TRP A 65 3.04 12.49 -7.03
N GLU A 66 3.48 13.69 -6.62
CA GLU A 66 4.84 14.11 -6.87
C GLU A 66 5.81 13.32 -5.99
N ILE A 67 6.85 12.79 -6.59
CA ILE A 67 7.89 12.06 -5.85
C ILE A 67 9.00 13.04 -5.49
N VAL A 68 9.27 13.18 -4.21
CA VAL A 68 10.34 14.05 -3.71
C VAL A 68 11.44 13.19 -3.13
N THR A 69 12.67 13.61 -3.29
CA THR A 69 13.84 12.85 -2.81
C THR A 69 14.38 13.37 -1.49
#